data_5a2dd76446f3384bdcd312566b9ad817
#
_entry.id   5a2dd76446f3384bdcd312566b9ad817
#
_cell.length_a   1.000
_cell.length_b   1.000
_cell.length_c   1.000
_cell.angle_alpha   90.00
_cell.angle_beta   90.00
_cell.angle_gamma   90.00
#
_symmetry.space_group_name_H-M   'P 1'
#
loop_
_entity.id
_entity.type
_entity.pdbx_description
1 polymer ?
#
loop_
_entity_poly.entity_id
_entity_poly.type
_entity_poly.pdbx_seq_one_letter_code
_entity_poly.pdbx_strand_id
1 'polypeptide(L)'
;MPPTFDRAVWREGVLLVNRLKHPWHLWLDQSKFHAHLDRVQKLSIEVIPSCHGPAIHGSMVDQTFELLRRVPDVPTWIEPGQDFLDAVIATAAAEPAPV
;
A
#
# COMPACT_ATOMS: atom_id res chain seq x y z
N MET A 1 7.89 -17.97 -3.60
CA MET A 1 7.35 -17.16 -2.50
C MET A 1 7.67 -17.81 -1.17
N PRO A 2 8.15 -17.08 -0.19
CA PRO A 2 8.38 -17.65 1.11
C PRO A 2 7.08 -18.19 1.70
N PRO A 3 7.11 -19.30 2.42
CA PRO A 3 5.92 -19.90 3.02
C PRO A 3 5.32 -19.05 4.13
N THR A 4 6.07 -18.08 4.64
CA THR A 4 5.62 -17.20 5.71
C THR A 4 5.34 -15.82 5.14
N PHE A 5 4.06 -15.51 5.06
CA PHE A 5 3.60 -14.21 4.59
C PHE A 5 2.90 -13.52 5.77
N ASP A 6 3.50 -12.46 6.27
CA ASP A 6 2.92 -11.72 7.40
C ASP A 6 1.80 -10.82 6.88
N ARG A 7 0.56 -11.18 7.20
CA ARG A 7 -0.63 -10.44 6.77
C ARG A 7 -0.70 -9.04 7.37
N ALA A 8 -0.22 -8.87 8.59
CA ALA A 8 -0.24 -7.56 9.23
C ALA A 8 0.71 -6.60 8.51
N VAL A 9 1.91 -7.06 8.18
CA VAL A 9 2.87 -6.28 7.41
C VAL A 9 2.33 -5.97 6.02
N TRP A 10 1.70 -6.93 5.37
CA TRP A 10 1.09 -6.74 4.05
C TRP A 10 -0.02 -5.68 4.10
N ARG A 11 -0.92 -5.76 5.08
CA ARG A 11 -2.03 -4.79 5.23
C ARG A 11 -1.51 -3.38 5.43
N GLU A 12 -0.54 -3.22 6.31
CA GLU A 12 0.10 -1.92 6.54
C GLU A 12 0.81 -1.41 5.30
N GLY A 13 1.50 -2.29 4.58
CA GLY A 13 2.18 -1.95 3.35
C GLY A 13 1.24 -1.49 2.25
N VAL A 14 0.10 -2.15 2.08
CA VAL A 14 -0.93 -1.73 1.11
C VAL A 14 -1.41 -0.33 1.41
N LEU A 15 -1.74 -0.03 2.66
CA LEU A 15 -2.20 1.30 3.05
C LEU A 15 -1.09 2.34 2.90
N LEU A 16 0.13 2.02 3.26
CA LEU A 16 1.28 2.93 3.12
C LEU A 16 1.55 3.28 1.67
N VAL A 17 1.58 2.28 0.78
CA VAL A 17 1.84 2.50 -0.64
C VAL A 17 0.76 3.37 -1.27
N ASN A 18 -0.51 3.15 -0.90
CA ASN A 18 -1.59 3.99 -1.39
C ASN A 18 -1.46 5.43 -0.90
N ARG A 19 -1.05 5.64 0.35
CA ARG A 19 -0.80 6.99 0.88
C ARG A 19 0.30 7.71 0.12
N LEU A 20 1.37 6.98 -0.23
CA LEU A 20 2.52 7.53 -0.95
C LEU A 20 2.20 7.82 -2.41
N LYS A 21 1.56 6.86 -3.08
CA LYS A 21 1.28 6.93 -4.52
C LYS A 21 0.05 7.76 -4.85
N HIS A 22 -0.86 7.88 -3.91
CA HIS A 22 -2.13 8.56 -4.09
C HIS A 22 -2.36 9.60 -3.00
N PRO A 23 -1.54 10.68 -2.94
CA PRO A 23 -1.65 11.67 -1.87
C PRO A 23 -3.00 12.40 -1.87
N TRP A 24 -3.74 12.33 -2.97
CA TRP A 24 -5.07 12.93 -3.12
C TRP A 24 -6.19 12.10 -2.47
N HIS A 25 -5.86 11.01 -1.78
CA HIS A 25 -6.86 10.09 -1.22
C HIS A 25 -7.83 10.75 -0.23
N LEU A 26 -7.40 11.83 0.43
CA LEU A 26 -8.26 12.59 1.33
C LEU A 26 -9.33 13.42 0.61
N TRP A 27 -9.15 13.65 -0.69
CA TRP A 27 -10.07 14.43 -1.51
C TRP A 27 -11.07 13.58 -2.28
N LEU A 28 -11.04 12.26 -2.07
CA LEU A 28 -11.98 11.35 -2.69
C LEU A 28 -13.37 11.53 -2.08
N ASP A 29 -14.37 11.51 -2.96
CA ASP A 29 -15.76 11.35 -2.53
C ASP A 29 -15.94 9.89 -2.12
N GLN A 30 -16.06 9.62 -0.82
CA GLN A 30 -16.13 8.26 -0.29
C GLN A 30 -17.30 7.47 -0.88
N SER A 31 -18.46 8.08 -1.03
CA SER A 31 -19.63 7.39 -1.57
C SER A 31 -19.40 6.92 -2.99
N LYS A 32 -18.82 7.78 -3.83
CA LYS A 32 -18.50 7.43 -5.22
C LYS A 32 -17.41 6.38 -5.29
N PHE A 33 -16.39 6.52 -4.45
CA PHE A 33 -15.28 5.58 -4.39
C PHE A 33 -15.75 4.18 -3.96
N HIS A 34 -16.55 4.11 -2.90
CA HIS A 34 -17.12 2.84 -2.44
C HIS A 34 -18.06 2.21 -3.47
N ALA A 35 -18.88 3.01 -4.15
CA ALA A 35 -19.74 2.50 -5.20
C ALA A 35 -18.94 1.94 -6.37
N HIS A 36 -17.80 2.54 -6.67
CA HIS A 36 -16.87 2.05 -7.69
C HIS A 36 -16.27 0.71 -7.30
N LEU A 37 -15.79 0.59 -6.06
CA LEU A 37 -15.26 -0.68 -5.54
C LEU A 37 -16.33 -1.76 -5.55
N ASP A 38 -17.56 -1.44 -5.19
CA ASP A 38 -18.68 -2.38 -5.22
C ASP A 38 -18.90 -2.94 -6.62
N ARG A 39 -18.84 -2.09 -7.64
CA ARG A 39 -19.01 -2.54 -9.03
C ARG A 39 -17.89 -3.46 -9.47
N VAL A 40 -16.64 -3.14 -9.12
CA VAL A 40 -15.49 -3.98 -9.46
C VAL A 40 -15.57 -5.30 -8.72
N GLN A 41 -15.93 -5.28 -7.44
CA GLN A 41 -16.02 -6.48 -6.62
C GLN A 41 -17.09 -7.46 -7.11
N LYS A 42 -18.14 -6.97 -7.77
CA LYS A 42 -19.18 -7.82 -8.38
C LYS A 42 -18.68 -8.69 -9.53
N LEU A 43 -17.50 -8.41 -10.05
CA LEU A 43 -16.91 -9.22 -11.13
C LEU A 43 -16.39 -10.57 -10.66
N SER A 44 -16.51 -10.91 -9.38
CA SER A 44 -16.05 -12.18 -8.82
C SER A 44 -14.57 -12.44 -9.10
N ILE A 45 -13.75 -11.50 -8.73
CA ILE A 45 -12.29 -11.57 -8.99
C ILE A 45 -11.67 -12.67 -8.16
N GLU A 46 -10.94 -13.58 -8.80
CA GLU A 46 -10.23 -14.67 -8.16
C GLU A 46 -8.76 -14.34 -7.87
N VAL A 47 -8.16 -13.52 -8.72
CA VAL A 47 -6.75 -13.16 -8.62
C VAL A 47 -6.56 -11.70 -8.95
N ILE A 48 -5.71 -11.03 -8.17
CA ILE A 48 -5.22 -9.69 -8.49
C ILE A 48 -3.73 -9.81 -8.81
N PRO A 49 -3.35 -9.75 -10.11
CA PRO A 49 -1.93 -9.76 -10.49
C PRO A 49 -1.32 -8.38 -10.21
N SER A 50 -0.62 -8.28 -9.11
CA SER A 50 -0.04 -7.01 -8.68
C SER A 50 1.17 -6.62 -9.51
N CYS A 51 1.30 -5.33 -9.83
CA CYS A 51 2.45 -4.79 -10.51
C CYS A 51 3.69 -4.76 -9.60
N HIS A 52 3.48 -4.43 -8.32
CA HIS A 52 4.51 -4.35 -7.30
C HIS A 52 4.12 -5.22 -6.12
N GLY A 53 4.60 -6.45 -6.11
CA GLY A 53 4.32 -7.37 -5.02
C GLY A 53 3.78 -8.71 -5.52
N PRO A 54 3.43 -9.60 -4.59
CA PRO A 54 2.91 -10.91 -4.96
C PRO A 54 1.50 -10.80 -5.54
N ALA A 55 1.15 -11.76 -6.38
CA ALA A 55 -0.23 -11.90 -6.82
C ALA A 55 -1.14 -12.24 -5.63
N ILE A 56 -2.33 -11.67 -5.62
CA ILE A 56 -3.28 -11.81 -4.52
C ILE A 56 -4.34 -12.83 -4.91
N HIS A 57 -4.52 -13.83 -4.05
CA HIS A 57 -5.43 -14.95 -4.29
C HIS A 57 -6.39 -15.18 -3.12
N GLY A 58 -7.45 -15.91 -3.39
CA GLY A 58 -8.34 -16.44 -2.36
C GLY A 58 -8.95 -15.34 -1.49
N SER A 59 -8.99 -15.59 -0.18
CA SER A 59 -9.59 -14.66 0.77
C SER A 59 -8.88 -13.31 0.83
N MET A 60 -7.64 -13.22 0.35
CA MET A 60 -6.90 -11.96 0.32
C MET A 60 -7.45 -10.99 -0.73
N VAL A 61 -8.18 -11.49 -1.73
CA VAL A 61 -8.86 -10.62 -2.69
C VAL A 61 -9.88 -9.74 -1.96
N ASP A 62 -10.74 -10.33 -1.14
CA ASP A 62 -11.73 -9.57 -0.37
C ASP A 62 -11.08 -8.67 0.65
N GLN A 63 -10.01 -9.11 1.29
CA GLN A 63 -9.23 -8.29 2.22
C GLN A 63 -8.62 -7.08 1.52
N THR A 64 -8.19 -7.22 0.27
CA THR A 64 -7.67 -6.10 -0.52
C THR A 64 -8.75 -5.06 -0.75
N PHE A 65 -9.97 -5.47 -1.13
CA PHE A 65 -11.09 -4.53 -1.29
C PHE A 65 -11.45 -3.84 0.02
N GLU A 66 -11.43 -4.57 1.13
CA GLU A 66 -11.66 -3.99 2.44
C GLU A 66 -10.64 -2.90 2.76
N LEU A 67 -9.36 -3.15 2.49
CA LEU A 67 -8.30 -2.16 2.69
C LEU A 67 -8.48 -0.94 1.78
N LEU A 68 -8.82 -1.17 0.50
CA LEU A 68 -9.05 -0.07 -0.43
C LEU A 68 -10.20 0.84 0.02
N ARG A 69 -11.24 0.28 0.64
CA ARG A 69 -12.36 1.07 1.18
C ARG A 69 -11.91 2.03 2.29
N ARG A 70 -10.82 1.68 2.99
CA ARG A 70 -10.26 2.48 4.09
C ARG A 70 -9.32 3.57 3.61
N VAL A 71 -8.85 3.52 2.38
CA VAL A 71 -7.85 4.46 1.85
C VAL A 71 -8.27 5.93 2.02
N PRO A 72 -9.53 6.33 1.77
CA PRO A 72 -9.91 7.72 1.96
C PRO A 72 -9.77 8.24 3.39
N ASP A 73 -9.81 7.34 4.38
CA ASP A 73 -9.78 7.69 5.81
C ASP A 73 -8.38 7.60 6.42
N VAL A 74 -7.40 7.09 5.66
CA VAL A 74 -6.04 6.93 6.17
C VAL A 74 -5.37 8.29 6.29
N PRO A 75 -4.65 8.56 7.41
CA PRO A 75 -3.93 9.83 7.56
C PRO A 75 -2.95 10.08 6.43
N THR A 76 -2.79 11.35 6.07
CA THR A 76 -1.82 11.74 5.05
C THR A 76 -0.42 11.32 5.48
N TRP A 77 0.34 10.79 4.54
CA TRP A 77 1.75 10.50 4.76
C TRP A 77 2.51 11.82 4.88
N ILE A 78 3.29 11.94 5.93
CA ILE A 78 4.11 13.12 6.17
C ILE A 78 5.52 12.82 5.68
N GLU A 79 5.99 13.62 4.72
CA GLU A 79 7.33 13.44 4.20
C GLU A 79 8.38 13.69 5.28
N PRO A 80 9.39 12.81 5.37
CA PRO A 80 10.53 13.07 6.24
C PRO A 80 11.25 14.36 5.78
N GLY A 81 11.75 15.13 6.74
CA GLY A 81 12.44 16.36 6.44
C GLY A 81 13.90 16.16 6.06
N GLN A 82 14.61 17.28 5.93
CA GLN A 82 16.02 17.31 5.55
C GLN A 82 16.89 16.49 6.53
N ASP A 83 16.58 16.54 7.82
CA ASP A 83 17.34 15.79 8.83
C ASP A 83 17.34 14.28 8.57
N PHE A 84 16.20 13.75 8.12
CA PHE A 84 16.10 12.34 7.77
C PHE A 84 16.97 12.02 6.55
N LEU A 85 16.93 12.87 5.53
CA LEU A 85 17.74 12.69 4.33
C LEU A 85 19.24 12.74 4.67
N ASP A 86 19.64 13.69 5.50
CA ASP A 86 21.02 13.83 5.93
C ASP A 86 21.49 12.57 6.68
N ALA A 87 20.65 12.00 7.54
CA ALA A 87 20.94 10.76 8.26
C ALA A 87 21.09 9.59 7.31
N VAL A 88 20.25 9.46 6.30
CA VAL A 88 20.33 8.40 5.29
C VAL A 88 21.62 8.53 4.48
N ILE A 89 21.97 9.73 4.05
CA ILE A 89 23.20 9.99 3.30
C ILE A 89 24.42 9.64 4.15
N ALA A 90 24.45 10.07 5.41
CA ALA A 90 25.54 9.77 6.32
C ALA A 90 25.72 8.28 6.55
N THR A 91 24.61 7.55 6.70
CA THR A 91 24.64 6.09 6.87
C THR A 91 25.18 5.40 5.62
N ALA A 92 24.73 5.81 4.45
CA ALA A 92 25.21 5.23 3.18
C ALA A 92 26.70 5.51 2.96
N ALA A 93 27.15 6.71 3.31
CA ALA A 93 28.57 7.07 3.19
C ALA A 93 29.48 6.32 4.17
N ALA A 94 28.95 5.91 5.33
CA ALA A 94 29.69 5.18 6.35
C ALA A 94 29.77 3.67 6.06
N GLU A 95 28.91 3.14 5.20
CA GLU A 95 28.94 1.71 4.87
C GLU A 95 30.14 1.39 3.97
N PRO A 96 30.84 0.27 4.23
CA PRO A 96 31.90 -0.16 3.34
C PRO A 96 31.34 -0.51 1.97
N ALA A 97 32.11 -0.17 0.91
CA ALA A 97 31.70 -0.52 -0.44
C ALA A 97 31.55 -2.05 -0.58
N PRO A 98 30.54 -2.54 -1.30
CA PRO A 98 30.41 -3.97 -1.57
C PRO A 98 31.61 -4.46 -2.39
N VAL A 99 32.08 -5.63 -2.01
CA VAL A 99 33.24 -6.27 -2.67
C VAL A 99 32.78 -7.09 -3.85
#